data_a3db1f8362f342d60cfa3db218e112e2
#
_entry.id   a3db1f8362f342d60cfa3db218e112e2
#
_cell.length_a   1.000
_cell.length_b   1.000
_cell.length_c   1.000
_cell.angle_alpha   90.00
_cell.angle_beta   90.00
_cell.angle_gamma   90.00
#
_symmetry.space_group_name_H-M   'P 1'
#
loop_
_entity.id
_entity.type
_entity.pdbx_description
1 polymer ?
#
loop_
_entity_poly.entity_id
_entity_poly.type
_entity_poly.pdbx_seq_one_letter_code
_entity_poly.pdbx_strand_id
1 'polypeptide(L)'
;FEQKKDIITGTFLTETGDYRYLEGKMIGSKMYLSAFDGAHAFLFLGKIMEDGTISGTFRSGSQHTSSWEGKRNEKFALRSAYELTKTNGNSLDFSFVNTEGKSISILDEMYKDKIKIIQIMGTWCPNCMDETVFLKEYFTQNPDDDIALISIGFERYKDDQKSIESLRRFQQKMDIKHEVLYGGYYGDKDESLKKLKIEKIVSYPTMIITDRNNNILKIHTGFSGPATLEYGAFV
;
A
#
# COMPACT_ATOMS: atom_id res chain seq x y z
N PHE A 1 -4.73 -2.20 -20.35
CA PHE A 1 -5.06 -3.59 -20.74
C PHE A 1 -4.51 -3.89 -22.12
N GLU A 2 -4.02 -5.12 -22.27
CA GLU A 2 -3.62 -5.68 -23.57
C GLU A 2 -4.59 -6.80 -23.94
N GLN A 3 -4.95 -6.87 -25.23
CA GLN A 3 -5.81 -7.91 -25.76
C GLN A 3 -5.08 -8.72 -26.84
N LYS A 4 -5.07 -10.07 -26.66
CA LYS A 4 -4.56 -11.02 -27.66
C LYS A 4 -5.69 -12.02 -28.00
N LYS A 5 -6.30 -11.88 -29.18
CA LYS A 5 -7.52 -12.61 -29.59
C LYS A 5 -8.67 -12.33 -28.61
N ASP A 6 -9.15 -13.35 -27.89
CA ASP A 6 -10.20 -13.25 -26.88
C ASP A 6 -9.66 -13.06 -25.44
N ILE A 7 -8.34 -13.19 -25.22
CA ILE A 7 -7.74 -13.00 -23.92
C ILE A 7 -7.39 -11.53 -23.70
N ILE A 8 -7.73 -11.01 -22.51
CA ILE A 8 -7.40 -9.67 -22.08
C ILE A 8 -6.66 -9.75 -20.74
N THR A 9 -5.55 -9.03 -20.61
CA THR A 9 -4.71 -8.95 -19.42
C THR A 9 -4.39 -7.50 -19.08
N GLY A 10 -4.14 -7.20 -17.82
CA GLY A 10 -3.76 -5.85 -17.36
C GLY A 10 -4.17 -5.59 -15.93
N THR A 11 -4.33 -4.33 -15.59
CA THR A 11 -4.85 -3.91 -14.27
C THR A 11 -5.61 -2.60 -14.35
N PHE A 12 -6.42 -2.30 -13.34
CA PHE A 12 -6.93 -0.95 -13.09
C PHE A 12 -5.99 -0.25 -12.12
N LEU A 13 -5.48 0.91 -12.52
CA LEU A 13 -4.75 1.82 -11.66
C LEU A 13 -5.71 2.72 -10.91
N THR A 14 -5.43 2.94 -9.63
CA THR A 14 -6.12 3.90 -8.78
C THR A 14 -5.10 4.86 -8.15
N GLU A 15 -5.57 5.94 -7.55
CA GLU A 15 -4.68 6.86 -6.81
C GLU A 15 -3.94 6.21 -5.64
N THR A 16 -4.38 5.02 -5.21
CA THR A 16 -3.89 4.37 -3.99
C THR A 16 -3.31 2.98 -4.22
N GLY A 17 -3.19 2.56 -5.48
CA GLY A 17 -2.67 1.25 -5.85
C GLY A 17 -3.33 0.68 -7.10
N ASP A 18 -3.24 -0.63 -7.26
CA ASP A 18 -3.77 -1.36 -8.42
C ASP A 18 -4.60 -2.58 -8.01
N TYR A 19 -5.24 -3.21 -9.00
CA TYR A 19 -6.00 -4.44 -8.83
C TYR A 19 -5.20 -5.70 -9.20
N ARG A 20 -3.86 -5.63 -9.14
CA ARG A 20 -2.94 -6.71 -9.51
C ARG A 20 -3.12 -7.20 -10.95
N TYR A 21 -2.64 -8.40 -11.24
CA TYR A 21 -2.76 -9.01 -12.56
C TYR A 21 -4.19 -9.49 -12.81
N LEU A 22 -4.97 -8.69 -13.51
CA LEU A 22 -6.27 -9.09 -14.03
C LEU A 22 -6.08 -9.84 -15.34
N GLU A 23 -6.71 -11.00 -15.43
CA GLU A 23 -6.80 -11.78 -16.66
C GLU A 23 -8.23 -12.20 -16.92
N GLY A 24 -8.58 -12.33 -18.18
CA GLY A 24 -9.92 -12.78 -18.57
C GLY A 24 -10.15 -12.81 -20.07
N LYS A 25 -11.41 -12.64 -20.46
CA LYS A 25 -11.85 -12.78 -21.85
C LYS A 25 -12.78 -11.68 -22.31
N MET A 26 -12.65 -11.38 -23.61
CA MET A 26 -13.63 -10.64 -24.38
C MET A 26 -14.50 -11.61 -25.18
N ILE A 27 -15.83 -11.55 -25.00
CA ILE A 27 -16.81 -12.33 -25.77
C ILE A 27 -17.79 -11.36 -26.41
N GLY A 28 -17.56 -11.04 -27.68
CA GLY A 28 -18.25 -9.94 -28.35
C GLY A 28 -17.95 -8.62 -27.63
N SER A 29 -18.98 -7.90 -27.19
CA SER A 29 -18.85 -6.66 -26.41
C SER A 29 -18.72 -6.88 -24.89
N LYS A 30 -18.70 -8.12 -24.41
CA LYS A 30 -18.65 -8.43 -22.97
C LYS A 30 -17.24 -8.74 -22.53
N MET A 31 -16.83 -8.13 -21.42
CA MET A 31 -15.54 -8.31 -20.75
C MET A 31 -15.72 -9.05 -19.42
N TYR A 32 -14.84 -10.01 -19.17
CA TYR A 32 -14.80 -10.80 -17.95
C TYR A 32 -13.36 -10.79 -17.46
N LEU A 33 -13.08 -10.16 -16.32
CA LEU A 33 -11.74 -10.09 -15.73
C LEU A 33 -11.78 -10.56 -14.29
N SER A 34 -10.74 -11.26 -13.87
CA SER A 34 -10.58 -11.68 -12.48
C SER A 34 -9.13 -11.59 -12.03
N ALA A 35 -8.94 -11.41 -10.72
CA ALA A 35 -7.67 -11.54 -10.03
C ALA A 35 -7.89 -12.02 -8.60
N PHE A 36 -6.82 -12.53 -8.00
CA PHE A 36 -6.76 -12.83 -6.57
C PHE A 36 -5.50 -12.17 -5.98
N ASP A 37 -5.69 -11.32 -4.98
CA ASP A 37 -4.63 -10.53 -4.36
C ASP A 37 -4.04 -11.16 -3.09
N GLY A 38 -4.44 -12.41 -2.79
CA GLY A 38 -4.06 -13.10 -1.56
C GLY A 38 -5.12 -12.97 -0.44
N ALA A 39 -5.99 -11.97 -0.50
CA ALA A 39 -7.06 -11.74 0.47
C ALA A 39 -8.45 -11.63 -0.19
N HIS A 40 -8.51 -11.11 -1.42
CA HIS A 40 -9.76 -10.83 -2.12
C HIS A 40 -9.77 -11.49 -3.50
N ALA A 41 -10.91 -12.11 -3.84
CA ALA A 41 -11.19 -12.58 -5.19
C ALA A 41 -11.94 -11.48 -5.95
N PHE A 42 -11.29 -10.85 -6.91
CA PHE A 42 -11.88 -9.80 -7.73
C PHE A 42 -12.51 -10.37 -9.00
N LEU A 43 -13.68 -9.87 -9.35
CA LEU A 43 -14.35 -10.16 -10.59
C LEU A 43 -14.94 -8.86 -11.17
N PHE A 44 -14.48 -8.51 -12.37
CA PHE A 44 -15.04 -7.41 -13.16
C PHE A 44 -15.81 -7.97 -14.34
N LEU A 45 -17.08 -7.69 -14.38
CA LEU A 45 -17.95 -7.95 -15.53
C LEU A 45 -18.23 -6.63 -16.22
N GLY A 46 -18.02 -6.54 -17.52
CA GLY A 46 -18.22 -5.29 -18.26
C GLY A 46 -18.90 -5.54 -19.60
N LYS A 47 -19.55 -4.51 -20.12
CA LYS A 47 -20.09 -4.47 -21.48
C LYS A 47 -19.69 -3.16 -22.14
N ILE A 48 -19.07 -3.26 -23.29
CA ILE A 48 -18.75 -2.11 -24.15
C ILE A 48 -20.03 -1.75 -24.90
N MET A 49 -20.41 -0.48 -24.80
CA MET A 49 -21.60 0.09 -25.40
C MET A 49 -21.27 0.62 -26.82
N GLU A 50 -22.28 0.92 -27.63
CA GLU A 50 -22.12 1.44 -29.01
C GLU A 50 -21.42 2.81 -29.05
N ASP A 51 -21.58 3.60 -28.01
CA ASP A 51 -20.92 4.91 -27.84
C ASP A 51 -19.45 4.82 -27.34
N GLY A 52 -18.93 3.60 -27.15
CA GLY A 52 -17.57 3.34 -26.69
C GLY A 52 -17.39 3.45 -25.16
N THR A 53 -18.46 3.71 -24.42
CA THR A 53 -18.43 3.58 -22.96
C THR A 53 -18.46 2.12 -22.53
N ILE A 54 -17.99 1.84 -21.31
CA ILE A 54 -18.10 0.52 -20.71
C ILE A 54 -18.83 0.64 -19.38
N SER A 55 -19.74 -0.28 -19.10
CA SER A 55 -20.41 -0.37 -17.82
C SER A 55 -20.46 -1.81 -17.34
N GLY A 56 -20.55 -2.00 -16.02
CA GLY A 56 -20.55 -3.34 -15.52
C GLY A 56 -20.69 -3.48 -14.01
N THR A 57 -20.35 -4.67 -13.53
CA THR A 57 -20.39 -5.02 -12.11
C THR A 57 -19.02 -5.44 -11.64
N PHE A 58 -18.62 -4.93 -10.49
CA PHE A 58 -17.44 -5.36 -9.72
C PHE A 58 -17.90 -6.19 -8.53
N ARG A 59 -17.16 -7.26 -8.26
CA ARG A 59 -17.32 -8.06 -7.04
C ARG A 59 -15.97 -8.26 -6.38
N SER A 60 -15.95 -8.15 -5.04
CA SER A 60 -14.82 -8.54 -4.21
C SER A 60 -15.30 -9.62 -3.23
N GLY A 61 -14.93 -10.86 -3.52
CA GLY A 61 -15.44 -12.03 -2.82
C GLY A 61 -16.97 -12.15 -2.93
N SER A 62 -17.59 -12.70 -1.88
CA SER A 62 -19.04 -12.84 -1.77
C SER A 62 -19.72 -11.65 -1.07
N GLN A 63 -18.95 -10.75 -0.47
CA GLN A 63 -19.47 -9.72 0.45
C GLN A 63 -19.67 -8.35 -0.20
N HIS A 64 -18.95 -8.06 -1.28
CA HIS A 64 -19.02 -6.75 -1.91
C HIS A 64 -19.40 -6.85 -3.38
N THR A 65 -20.40 -6.06 -3.78
CA THR A 65 -20.82 -5.89 -5.18
C THR A 65 -21.13 -4.42 -5.42
N SER A 66 -20.61 -3.87 -6.50
CA SER A 66 -20.90 -2.50 -6.95
C SER A 66 -20.99 -2.44 -8.47
N SER A 67 -21.69 -1.41 -9.00
CA SER A 67 -21.59 -1.04 -10.41
C SER A 67 -20.34 -0.22 -10.67
N TRP A 68 -19.87 -0.24 -11.91
CA TRP A 68 -18.79 0.60 -12.38
C TRP A 68 -19.04 1.02 -13.83
N GLU A 69 -18.49 2.15 -14.18
CA GLU A 69 -18.55 2.73 -15.52
C GLU A 69 -17.19 3.23 -15.93
N GLY A 70 -16.90 3.17 -17.22
CA GLY A 70 -15.65 3.68 -17.81
C GLY A 70 -15.94 4.44 -19.10
N LYS A 71 -15.19 5.51 -19.29
CA LYS A 71 -15.20 6.32 -20.52
C LYS A 71 -13.78 6.59 -20.95
N ARG A 72 -13.53 6.44 -22.26
CA ARG A 72 -12.22 6.79 -22.82
C ARG A 72 -11.92 8.28 -22.62
N ASN A 73 -10.78 8.58 -22.02
CA ASN A 73 -10.30 9.94 -21.81
C ASN A 73 -8.77 9.96 -21.90
N GLU A 74 -8.25 10.37 -23.06
CA GLU A 74 -6.80 10.44 -23.34
C GLU A 74 -6.06 11.47 -22.46
N LYS A 75 -6.78 12.39 -21.84
CA LYS A 75 -6.21 13.46 -21.00
C LYS A 75 -6.33 13.13 -19.50
N PHE A 76 -6.92 11.98 -19.15
CA PHE A 76 -7.05 11.62 -17.76
C PHE A 76 -5.69 11.21 -17.18
N ALA A 77 -5.38 11.75 -16.02
CA ALA A 77 -4.24 11.36 -15.21
C ALA A 77 -4.67 11.22 -13.75
N LEU A 78 -4.11 10.25 -13.05
CA LEU A 78 -4.25 10.13 -11.59
C LEU A 78 -3.49 11.28 -10.92
N ARG A 79 -3.96 11.69 -9.74
CA ARG A 79 -3.19 12.63 -8.91
C ARG A 79 -1.88 11.99 -8.48
N SER A 80 -0.86 12.80 -8.29
CA SER A 80 0.43 12.32 -7.80
C SER A 80 0.30 11.69 -6.42
N ALA A 81 0.84 10.50 -6.25
CA ALA A 81 0.91 9.80 -4.95
C ALA A 81 1.64 10.61 -3.88
N TYR A 82 2.47 11.59 -4.29
CA TYR A 82 3.20 12.50 -3.41
C TYR A 82 2.36 13.68 -2.89
N GLU A 83 1.16 13.87 -3.41
CA GLU A 83 0.27 15.00 -3.06
C GLU A 83 -0.97 14.58 -2.26
N LEU A 84 -1.19 13.27 -2.10
CA LEU A 84 -2.42 12.73 -1.49
C LEU A 84 -2.43 12.86 0.03
N THR A 85 -1.34 12.51 0.69
CA THR A 85 -1.21 12.59 2.15
C THR A 85 -0.57 13.91 2.54
N LYS A 86 -1.25 14.65 3.43
CA LYS A 86 -0.78 15.93 3.94
C LYS A 86 -0.23 15.79 5.35
N THR A 87 0.74 16.67 5.66
CA THR A 87 1.36 16.76 6.98
C THR A 87 0.86 17.98 7.74
N ASN A 88 0.85 17.88 9.06
CA ASN A 88 0.61 18.98 10.00
C ASN A 88 1.88 19.34 10.81
N GLY A 89 3.06 19.00 10.26
CA GLY A 89 4.38 19.28 10.80
C GLY A 89 5.48 18.81 9.86
N ASN A 90 6.71 19.22 10.08
CA ASN A 90 7.82 18.96 9.18
C ASN A 90 8.81 17.93 9.72
N SER A 91 8.77 17.58 11.01
CA SER A 91 9.72 16.65 11.63
C SER A 91 9.00 15.62 12.46
N LEU A 92 9.48 14.39 12.39
CA LEU A 92 8.93 13.26 13.12
C LEU A 92 9.61 13.10 14.48
N ASP A 93 8.77 12.89 15.50
CA ASP A 93 9.16 12.53 16.86
C ASP A 93 8.10 11.58 17.41
N PHE A 94 8.36 10.28 17.27
CA PHE A 94 7.41 9.24 17.71
C PHE A 94 8.10 8.13 18.49
N SER A 95 7.30 7.48 19.33
CA SER A 95 7.62 6.21 19.94
C SER A 95 6.43 5.28 19.82
N PHE A 96 6.67 4.03 19.44
CA PHE A 96 5.69 2.95 19.37
C PHE A 96 6.28 1.67 19.94
N VAL A 97 5.41 0.74 20.34
CA VAL A 97 5.82 -0.57 20.84
C VAL A 97 6.12 -1.50 19.66
N ASN A 98 7.23 -2.21 19.70
CA ASN A 98 7.56 -3.21 18.69
C ASN A 98 6.89 -4.57 18.98
N THR A 99 7.12 -5.55 18.10
CA THR A 99 6.55 -6.90 18.22
C THR A 99 7.04 -7.70 19.44
N GLU A 100 8.08 -7.23 20.13
CA GLU A 100 8.60 -7.83 21.37
C GLU A 100 8.08 -7.14 22.64
N GLY A 101 7.28 -6.07 22.50
CA GLY A 101 6.76 -5.28 23.61
C GLY A 101 7.70 -4.18 24.09
N LYS A 102 8.79 -3.90 23.34
CA LYS A 102 9.75 -2.85 23.66
C LYS A 102 9.33 -1.54 22.99
N SER A 103 9.40 -0.43 23.74
CA SER A 103 9.22 0.92 23.16
C SER A 103 10.42 1.29 22.30
N ILE A 104 10.17 1.65 21.05
CA ILE A 104 11.16 2.09 20.06
C ILE A 104 10.83 3.52 19.67
N SER A 105 11.81 4.40 19.77
CA SER A 105 11.71 5.80 19.34
C SER A 105 12.47 6.02 18.03
N ILE A 106 11.98 6.89 17.18
CA ILE A 106 12.75 7.36 16.00
C ILE A 106 14.03 8.10 16.41
N LEU A 107 14.13 8.55 17.69
CA LEU A 107 15.28 9.21 18.27
C LEU A 107 16.31 8.26 18.89
N ASP A 108 16.06 6.95 18.89
CA ASP A 108 16.99 5.95 19.43
C ASP A 108 18.32 5.97 18.66
N GLU A 109 19.42 5.66 19.36
CA GLU A 109 20.79 5.72 18.80
C GLU A 109 20.96 4.91 17.51
N MET A 110 20.20 3.80 17.34
CA MET A 110 20.24 3.00 16.13
C MET A 110 19.74 3.71 14.87
N TYR A 111 18.97 4.80 15.01
CA TYR A 111 18.45 5.63 13.92
C TYR A 111 19.16 6.97 13.75
N LYS A 112 20.07 7.27 14.66
CA LYS A 112 20.82 8.52 14.64
C LYS A 112 21.63 8.64 13.34
N ASP A 113 21.65 9.84 12.79
CA ASP A 113 22.38 10.20 11.57
C ASP A 113 22.02 9.37 10.32
N LYS A 114 20.86 8.68 10.33
CA LYS A 114 20.36 7.89 9.19
C LYS A 114 19.20 8.59 8.49
N ILE A 115 19.03 8.35 7.20
CA ILE A 115 17.78 8.57 6.48
C ILE A 115 16.80 7.48 6.93
N LYS A 116 15.53 7.83 7.17
CA LYS A 116 14.52 6.82 7.55
C LYS A 116 13.50 6.67 6.45
N ILE A 117 13.22 5.42 6.12
CA ILE A 117 12.10 5.03 5.28
C ILE A 117 11.08 4.35 6.19
N ILE A 118 9.92 4.99 6.34
CA ILE A 118 8.87 4.55 7.26
C ILE A 118 7.69 4.09 6.43
N GLN A 119 7.40 2.79 6.49
CA GLN A 119 6.24 2.19 5.86
C GLN A 119 5.07 2.17 6.84
N ILE A 120 3.99 2.87 6.54
CA ILE A 120 2.71 2.76 7.25
C ILE A 120 1.90 1.66 6.56
N MET A 121 1.60 0.59 7.30
CA MET A 121 1.05 -0.63 6.72
C MET A 121 -0.02 -1.29 7.61
N GLY A 122 -0.60 -2.38 7.15
CA GLY A 122 -1.41 -3.31 7.93
C GLY A 122 -1.22 -4.73 7.39
N THR A 123 -1.20 -5.73 8.27
CA THR A 123 -0.99 -7.14 7.87
C THR A 123 -2.11 -7.68 6.99
N TRP A 124 -3.23 -7.01 6.97
CA TRP A 124 -4.44 -7.31 6.19
C TRP A 124 -4.45 -6.68 4.79
N CYS A 125 -3.42 -5.90 4.44
CA CYS A 125 -3.35 -5.09 3.23
C CYS A 125 -2.45 -5.76 2.18
N PRO A 126 -2.97 -6.25 1.07
CA PRO A 126 -2.17 -6.92 0.03
C PRO A 126 -1.10 -6.02 -0.59
N ASN A 127 -1.42 -4.75 -0.92
CA ASN A 127 -0.45 -3.81 -1.48
C ASN A 127 0.69 -3.49 -0.50
N CYS A 128 0.41 -3.55 0.82
CA CYS A 128 1.45 -3.42 1.84
C CYS A 128 2.42 -4.61 1.83
N MET A 129 1.89 -5.81 1.56
CA MET A 129 2.73 -7.01 1.42
C MET A 129 3.63 -6.89 0.19
N ASP A 130 3.11 -6.40 -0.93
CA ASP A 130 3.89 -6.18 -2.15
C ASP A 130 4.99 -5.13 -1.94
N GLU A 131 4.68 -4.00 -1.29
CA GLU A 131 5.69 -2.99 -0.93
C GLU A 131 6.73 -3.56 0.04
N THR A 132 6.32 -4.37 1.02
CA THR A 132 7.25 -5.02 1.96
C THR A 132 8.21 -5.97 1.24
N VAL A 133 7.72 -6.77 0.28
CA VAL A 133 8.57 -7.64 -0.55
C VAL A 133 9.55 -6.80 -1.37
N PHE A 134 9.04 -5.77 -2.03
CA PHE A 134 9.84 -4.84 -2.83
C PHE A 134 10.97 -4.20 -2.01
N LEU A 135 10.67 -3.62 -0.85
CA LEU A 135 11.66 -3.00 0.04
C LEU A 135 12.70 -4.02 0.52
N LYS A 136 12.24 -5.23 0.92
CA LYS A 136 13.14 -6.30 1.33
C LYS A 136 14.12 -6.68 0.23
N GLU A 137 13.64 -6.90 -0.99
CA GLU A 137 14.46 -7.26 -2.15
C GLU A 137 15.42 -6.14 -2.50
N TYR A 138 14.96 -4.90 -2.55
CA TYR A 138 15.77 -3.74 -2.84
C TYR A 138 16.93 -3.59 -1.86
N PHE A 139 16.68 -3.59 -0.55
CA PHE A 139 17.73 -3.45 0.47
C PHE A 139 18.61 -4.70 0.65
N THR A 140 18.14 -5.87 0.21
CA THR A 140 19.00 -7.05 0.13
C THR A 140 20.03 -6.92 -1.01
N GLN A 141 19.62 -6.34 -2.13
CA GLN A 141 20.49 -6.11 -3.29
C GLN A 141 21.34 -4.85 -3.16
N ASN A 142 20.86 -3.85 -2.42
CA ASN A 142 21.50 -2.55 -2.22
C ASN A 142 21.60 -2.24 -0.72
N PRO A 143 22.45 -2.95 0.03
CA PRO A 143 22.60 -2.68 1.46
C PRO A 143 23.22 -1.29 1.66
N ASP A 144 22.64 -0.50 2.56
CA ASP A 144 23.09 0.84 2.89
C ASP A 144 22.89 1.10 4.39
N ASP A 145 23.98 1.24 5.12
CA ASP A 145 23.98 1.45 6.57
C ASP A 145 23.49 2.86 6.97
N ASP A 146 23.47 3.81 6.03
CA ASP A 146 22.99 5.18 6.22
C ASP A 146 21.45 5.26 6.12
N ILE A 147 20.78 4.19 5.74
CA ILE A 147 19.33 4.12 5.62
C ILE A 147 18.78 3.16 6.68
N ALA A 148 17.75 3.60 7.39
CA ALA A 148 16.98 2.75 8.30
C ALA A 148 15.55 2.56 7.79
N LEU A 149 15.11 1.31 7.76
CA LEU A 149 13.74 0.94 7.42
C LEU A 149 12.95 0.68 8.70
N ILE A 150 11.71 1.20 8.78
CA ILE A 150 10.79 1.02 9.90
C ILE A 150 9.40 0.74 9.32
N SER A 151 8.73 -0.32 9.79
CA SER A 151 7.32 -0.54 9.46
C SER A 151 6.44 -0.20 10.67
N ILE A 152 5.34 0.55 10.46
CA ILE A 152 4.35 0.90 11.49
C ILE A 152 3.02 0.30 11.08
N GLY A 153 2.58 -0.73 11.81
CA GLY A 153 1.39 -1.51 11.52
C GLY A 153 0.15 -0.99 12.23
N PHE A 154 -0.91 -0.74 11.47
CA PHE A 154 -2.25 -0.45 11.97
C PHE A 154 -3.16 -1.66 11.75
N GLU A 155 -3.59 -2.30 12.84
CA GLU A 155 -4.28 -3.57 12.78
C GLU A 155 -5.80 -3.46 12.95
N ARG A 156 -6.52 -4.50 12.48
CA ARG A 156 -7.99 -4.54 12.54
C ARG A 156 -8.54 -5.08 13.87
N TYR A 157 -7.68 -5.55 14.76
CA TYR A 157 -8.08 -5.98 16.10
C TYR A 157 -8.10 -4.81 17.07
N LYS A 158 -9.16 -4.69 17.90
CA LYS A 158 -9.21 -3.73 19.02
C LYS A 158 -8.34 -4.14 20.19
N ASP A 159 -7.97 -5.41 20.24
CA ASP A 159 -7.10 -6.01 21.25
C ASP A 159 -5.65 -5.82 20.81
N ASP A 160 -4.89 -5.03 21.56
CA ASP A 160 -3.50 -4.70 21.25
C ASP A 160 -2.60 -5.93 21.24
N GLN A 161 -2.84 -6.92 22.13
CA GLN A 161 -2.04 -8.14 22.17
C GLN A 161 -2.23 -8.96 20.90
N LYS A 162 -3.46 -9.08 20.41
CA LYS A 162 -3.76 -9.75 19.14
C LYS A 162 -3.16 -9.01 17.95
N SER A 163 -3.17 -7.68 17.98
CA SER A 163 -2.57 -6.84 16.97
C SER A 163 -1.06 -7.03 16.89
N ILE A 164 -0.38 -6.96 18.04
CA ILE A 164 1.07 -7.17 18.16
C ILE A 164 1.44 -8.59 17.71
N GLU A 165 0.65 -9.59 18.09
CA GLU A 165 0.87 -10.98 17.66
C GLU A 165 0.68 -11.16 16.14
N SER A 166 -0.27 -10.45 15.52
CA SER A 166 -0.44 -10.43 14.07
C SER A 166 0.79 -9.85 13.37
N LEU A 167 1.30 -8.72 13.86
CA LEU A 167 2.51 -8.08 13.35
C LEU A 167 3.75 -8.97 13.53
N ARG A 168 3.88 -9.63 14.69
CA ARG A 168 4.99 -10.59 14.95
C ARG A 168 4.97 -11.74 13.94
N ARG A 169 3.80 -12.35 13.71
CA ARG A 169 3.65 -13.44 12.72
C ARG A 169 3.96 -12.95 11.30
N PHE A 170 3.52 -11.74 10.97
CA PHE A 170 3.83 -11.14 9.68
C PHE A 170 5.34 -10.93 9.53
N GLN A 171 6.00 -10.32 10.51
CA GLN A 171 7.45 -10.09 10.54
C GLN A 171 8.24 -11.39 10.33
N GLN A 172 7.85 -12.45 11.05
CA GLN A 172 8.47 -13.77 10.93
C GLN A 172 8.24 -14.42 9.56
N LYS A 173 6.98 -14.43 9.09
CA LYS A 173 6.59 -15.05 7.81
C LYS A 173 7.26 -14.38 6.61
N MET A 174 7.36 -13.05 6.65
CA MET A 174 8.00 -12.26 5.58
C MET A 174 9.52 -12.16 5.74
N ASP A 175 10.07 -12.71 6.83
CA ASP A 175 11.50 -12.62 7.17
C ASP A 175 12.00 -11.18 7.19
N ILE A 176 11.26 -10.28 7.86
CA ILE A 176 11.57 -8.85 7.98
C ILE A 176 12.63 -8.66 9.07
N LYS A 177 13.73 -7.98 8.75
CA LYS A 177 14.88 -7.78 9.66
C LYS A 177 14.86 -6.44 10.39
N HIS A 178 14.10 -5.48 9.88
CA HIS A 178 13.93 -4.16 10.51
C HIS A 178 12.81 -4.16 11.55
N GLU A 179 12.72 -3.09 12.33
CA GLU A 179 11.68 -2.94 13.35
C GLU A 179 10.28 -2.85 12.75
N VAL A 180 9.38 -3.62 13.31
CA VAL A 180 7.94 -3.58 13.03
C VAL A 180 7.23 -3.11 14.29
N LEU A 181 6.63 -1.93 14.22
CA LEU A 181 6.04 -1.22 15.34
C LEU A 181 4.50 -1.29 15.28
N TYR A 182 3.86 -1.32 16.43
CA TYR A 182 2.41 -1.26 16.52
C TYR A 182 1.94 0.19 16.58
N GLY A 183 1.34 0.66 15.49
CA GLY A 183 0.80 2.01 15.35
C GLY A 183 -0.57 2.20 15.99
N GLY A 184 -1.33 1.12 16.21
CA GLY A 184 -2.65 1.18 16.83
C GLY A 184 -3.75 0.43 16.06
N TYR A 185 -4.97 0.59 16.54
CA TYR A 185 -6.15 0.04 15.90
C TYR A 185 -6.51 0.85 14.64
N TYR A 186 -6.76 0.16 13.54
CA TYR A 186 -7.12 0.77 12.25
C TYR A 186 -8.30 1.76 12.33
N GLY A 187 -9.31 1.47 13.16
CA GLY A 187 -10.52 2.28 13.31
C GLY A 187 -10.40 3.48 14.25
N ASP A 188 -9.30 3.57 15.02
CA ASP A 188 -9.03 4.68 15.94
C ASP A 188 -7.52 4.93 15.98
N LYS A 189 -7.05 5.93 15.27
CA LYS A 189 -5.63 6.20 15.04
C LYS A 189 -5.22 7.65 15.26
N ASP A 190 -6.09 8.48 15.83
CA ASP A 190 -5.88 9.92 15.95
C ASP A 190 -4.60 10.28 16.73
N GLU A 191 -4.30 9.58 17.83
CA GLU A 191 -3.09 9.80 18.60
C GLU A 191 -1.82 9.43 17.80
N SER A 192 -1.88 8.34 17.04
CA SER A 192 -0.76 7.91 16.18
C SER A 192 -0.54 8.87 15.01
N LEU A 193 -1.61 9.40 14.43
CA LEU A 193 -1.51 10.43 13.39
C LEU A 193 -0.83 11.70 13.89
N LYS A 194 -1.14 12.14 15.12
CA LYS A 194 -0.47 13.28 15.75
C LYS A 194 1.04 13.05 15.90
N LYS A 195 1.45 11.85 16.35
CA LYS A 195 2.86 11.46 16.45
C LYS A 195 3.55 11.44 15.09
N LEU A 196 2.87 10.94 14.07
CA LEU A 196 3.37 10.84 12.70
C LEU A 196 3.29 12.16 11.93
N LYS A 197 2.72 13.22 12.50
CA LYS A 197 2.54 14.54 11.88
C LYS A 197 1.81 14.48 10.53
N ILE A 198 0.87 13.55 10.37
CA ILE A 198 0.02 13.44 9.19
C ILE A 198 -1.44 13.70 9.54
N GLU A 199 -2.19 14.34 8.64
CA GLU A 199 -3.59 14.68 8.88
C GLU A 199 -4.47 13.42 8.88
N LYS A 200 -4.22 12.53 7.93
CA LYS A 200 -4.91 11.23 7.80
C LYS A 200 -4.09 10.24 6.98
N ILE A 201 -4.27 8.97 7.23
CA ILE A 201 -3.81 7.91 6.32
C ILE A 201 -4.84 7.80 5.20
N VAL A 202 -4.49 8.25 4.00
CA VAL A 202 -5.35 8.21 2.81
C VAL A 202 -5.46 6.80 2.29
N SER A 203 -4.36 6.06 2.31
CA SER A 203 -4.28 4.66 1.87
C SER A 203 -3.22 3.89 2.63
N TYR A 204 -3.30 2.58 2.55
CA TYR A 204 -2.25 1.66 2.93
C TYR A 204 -1.71 0.96 1.65
N PRO A 205 -0.38 0.87 1.47
CA PRO A 205 0.64 1.50 2.31
C PRO A 205 0.71 3.02 2.13
N THR A 206 1.37 3.70 3.06
CA THR A 206 1.89 5.05 2.90
C THR A 206 3.34 5.06 3.37
N MET A 207 4.24 5.54 2.53
CA MET A 207 5.66 5.64 2.85
C MET A 207 6.04 7.08 3.19
N ILE A 208 6.80 7.27 4.27
CA ILE A 208 7.39 8.55 4.65
C ILE A 208 8.91 8.42 4.57
N ILE A 209 9.56 9.35 3.88
CA ILE A 209 11.02 9.44 3.81
C ILE A 209 11.44 10.68 4.58
N THR A 210 12.41 10.53 5.50
CA THR A 210 12.99 11.64 6.28
C THR A 210 14.46 11.83 5.96
N ASP A 211 14.95 13.02 6.25
CA ASP A 211 16.39 13.26 6.35
C ASP A 211 17.00 12.68 7.65
N ARG A 212 18.29 12.90 7.85
CA ARG A 212 19.02 12.46 9.06
C ARG A 212 18.51 13.12 10.35
N ASN A 213 17.89 14.30 10.25
CA ASN A 213 17.33 15.07 11.36
C ASN A 213 15.82 14.77 11.57
N ASN A 214 15.29 13.72 10.96
CA ASN A 214 13.88 13.32 10.97
C ASN A 214 12.91 14.33 10.31
N ASN A 215 13.41 15.29 9.51
CA ASN A 215 12.54 16.15 8.73
C ASN A 215 11.95 15.36 7.58
N ILE A 216 10.65 15.50 7.35
CA ILE A 216 9.92 14.83 6.27
C ILE A 216 10.39 15.40 4.93
N LEU A 217 11.01 14.58 4.10
CA LEU A 217 11.42 14.92 2.74
C LEU A 217 10.33 14.62 1.73
N LYS A 218 9.67 13.48 1.89
CA LYS A 218 8.70 12.98 0.92
C LYS A 218 7.67 12.05 1.57
N ILE A 219 6.45 12.08 1.07
CA ILE A 219 5.43 11.08 1.41
C ILE A 219 4.89 10.51 0.11
N HIS A 220 4.85 9.20 0.02
CA HIS A 220 4.24 8.47 -1.10
C HIS A 220 3.03 7.69 -0.58
N THR A 221 1.88 7.92 -1.16
CA THR A 221 0.61 7.29 -0.77
C THR A 221 0.23 6.19 -1.74
N GLY A 222 0.00 5.00 -1.21
CA GLY A 222 -0.31 3.82 -2.03
C GLY A 222 0.95 3.14 -2.55
N PHE A 223 0.76 2.06 -3.28
CA PHE A 223 1.83 1.31 -3.94
C PHE A 223 1.31 0.69 -5.24
N SER A 224 2.00 0.98 -6.33
CA SER A 224 1.75 0.36 -7.63
C SER A 224 2.57 -0.92 -7.73
N GLY A 225 1.89 -2.06 -7.66
CA GLY A 225 2.52 -3.37 -7.61
C GLY A 225 3.09 -3.85 -8.95
N PRO A 226 3.62 -5.08 -9.00
CA PRO A 226 4.35 -5.61 -10.16
C PRO A 226 3.50 -5.79 -11.44
N ALA A 227 2.18 -5.59 -11.36
CA ALA A 227 1.30 -5.57 -12.52
C ALA A 227 1.31 -4.22 -13.27
N THR A 228 2.07 -3.23 -12.80
CA THR A 228 2.13 -1.88 -13.32
C THR A 228 3.48 -1.53 -13.90
N LEU A 229 3.53 -0.55 -14.79
CA LEU A 229 4.80 -0.01 -15.30
C LEU A 229 5.52 0.86 -14.25
N GLU A 230 4.77 1.41 -13.31
CA GLU A 230 5.29 2.25 -12.22
C GLU A 230 6.10 1.46 -11.18
N TYR A 231 5.94 0.12 -11.12
CA TYR A 231 6.67 -0.73 -10.17
C TYR A 231 8.19 -0.56 -10.25
N GLY A 232 8.74 -0.51 -11.48
CA GLY A 232 10.16 -0.29 -11.70
C GLY A 232 10.62 1.16 -11.52
N ALA A 233 9.71 2.12 -11.48
CA ALA A 233 10.00 3.55 -11.32
C ALA A 233 9.89 4.03 -9.87
N PHE A 234 9.52 3.14 -8.94
CA PHE A 234 9.34 3.46 -7.53
C PHE A 234 10.67 3.72 -6.80
N VAL A 235 11.80 3.27 -7.36
CA VAL A 235 13.15 3.35 -6.79
C VAL A 235 13.92 4.56 -7.30
#